data_b4106ab3b6ea16d8006c0b582d22a6e1
#
_entry.id   b4106ab3b6ea16d8006c0b582d22a6e1
#
_cell.length_a   1.000
_cell.length_b   1.000
_cell.length_c   1.000
_cell.angle_alpha   90.00
_cell.angle_beta   90.00
_cell.angle_gamma   90.00
#
_symmetry.space_group_name_H-M   'P 1'
#
loop_
_entity.id
_entity.type
_entity.pdbx_description
1 polymer ?
#
loop_
_entity_poly.entity_id
_entity_poly.type
_entity_poly.pdbx_seq_one_letter_code
_entity_poly.pdbx_strand_id
1 'polypeptide(L)'
;VAGRLTMVPVTASASDIIVVGGGIAGLVIAWEAARAGRRVIVCESGDDTGGMLRRGRVAGVDVDLGAESFAIRTSGVADLVADAALPLQIVEPRPEGAHLVLPGAFGRVRRMPLPRRAVVGMPAEPEAGDVVRAIGRAGARRAAQERDLPAGIGRESGVEPSLFDLATARYGRRVAERLVDPLCQSVYSQPSSAVRLSAVHPSLWAEFERRGSLTAAAGAVAPAARAGSAVRGIDGGMWRLAAALRDAAEAAGAIIRTGAAVQALRPAAYGVEVVLAGETLRAGHVVVATGPAAAGALLRVDAAAPVGGAVRLVTAEVVSRALDARPVGSGVIVPPAAGGPAKALTHVDAKWEWAARALPVHTHVVRLSARDADAPGLDTPAAVAGELRRLTGARIRPADVWALTETRWTDAVTSASAAAAAWRTAARAATPAGIHLAGATVAGTGLASVIPHARELARELVARTSHPATA
;
A
#
# COMPACT_ATOMS: atom_id res chain seq x y z
N VAL A 1 -31.12 48.13 -27.56
CA VAL A 1 -31.13 48.02 -26.10
C VAL A 1 -30.37 46.72 -25.75
N ALA A 2 -29.08 46.85 -25.43
CA ALA A 2 -28.25 45.72 -25.03
C ALA A 2 -28.37 45.53 -23.51
N GLY A 3 -29.06 44.49 -23.07
CA GLY A 3 -29.11 44.10 -21.67
C GLY A 3 -27.77 43.58 -21.20
N ARG A 4 -27.06 44.30 -20.35
CA ARG A 4 -25.93 43.78 -19.56
C ARG A 4 -26.46 42.74 -18.57
N LEU A 5 -26.11 41.49 -18.82
CA LEU A 5 -26.16 40.43 -17.79
C LEU A 5 -25.09 40.75 -16.74
N THR A 6 -25.54 41.31 -15.63
CA THR A 6 -24.73 41.42 -14.41
C THR A 6 -24.59 40.04 -13.83
N MET A 7 -23.40 39.41 -14.04
CA MET A 7 -23.02 38.27 -13.23
C MET A 7 -22.90 38.72 -11.77
N VAL A 8 -23.82 38.25 -10.95
CA VAL A 8 -23.71 38.36 -9.50
C VAL A 8 -22.54 37.45 -9.11
N PRO A 9 -21.47 37.95 -8.49
CA PRO A 9 -20.42 37.06 -7.99
C PRO A 9 -21.05 36.24 -6.86
N VAL A 10 -21.13 34.92 -7.07
CA VAL A 10 -21.37 33.98 -5.98
C VAL A 10 -20.14 34.11 -5.07
N THR A 11 -20.30 34.84 -3.98
CA THR A 11 -19.31 34.85 -2.89
C THR A 11 -19.29 33.47 -2.30
N ALA A 12 -18.38 32.61 -2.82
CA ALA A 12 -18.12 31.34 -2.23
C ALA A 12 -17.65 31.60 -0.79
N SER A 13 -18.44 31.18 0.18
CA SER A 13 -18.07 31.31 1.60
C SER A 13 -16.73 30.59 1.78
N ALA A 14 -15.74 31.32 2.31
CA ALA A 14 -14.41 30.75 2.49
C ALA A 14 -14.51 29.49 3.37
N SER A 15 -13.99 28.38 2.89
CA SER A 15 -13.86 27.15 3.68
C SER A 15 -12.72 27.31 4.68
N ASP A 16 -12.79 26.59 5.79
CA ASP A 16 -11.68 26.59 6.74
C ASP A 16 -10.53 25.75 6.20
N ILE A 17 -10.88 24.59 5.60
CA ILE A 17 -9.91 23.64 5.03
C ILE A 17 -10.41 23.13 3.68
N ILE A 18 -9.53 23.12 2.67
CA ILE A 18 -9.75 22.39 1.41
C ILE A 18 -8.74 21.25 1.35
N VAL A 19 -9.22 20.05 1.08
CA VAL A 19 -8.39 18.85 0.89
C VAL A 19 -8.35 18.50 -0.59
N VAL A 20 -7.16 18.42 -1.17
CA VAL A 20 -6.93 18.02 -2.55
C VAL A 20 -6.53 16.55 -2.59
N GLY A 21 -7.44 15.71 -3.09
CA GLY A 21 -7.32 14.26 -3.15
C GLY A 21 -8.22 13.55 -2.13
N GLY A 22 -9.18 12.78 -2.64
CA GLY A 22 -10.16 11.98 -1.88
C GLY A 22 -9.68 10.57 -1.54
N GLY A 23 -8.38 10.34 -1.50
CA GLY A 23 -7.81 9.08 -0.97
C GLY A 23 -7.99 8.98 0.55
N ILE A 24 -7.57 7.83 1.13
CA ILE A 24 -7.79 7.56 2.57
C ILE A 24 -7.23 8.67 3.48
N ALA A 25 -6.09 9.28 3.14
CA ALA A 25 -5.52 10.38 3.93
C ALA A 25 -6.43 11.61 3.91
N GLY A 26 -6.92 11.99 2.74
CA GLY A 26 -7.81 13.13 2.58
C GLY A 26 -9.14 12.92 3.28
N LEU A 27 -9.72 11.73 3.19
CA LEU A 27 -10.96 11.36 3.87
C LEU A 27 -10.81 11.38 5.40
N VAL A 28 -9.69 10.89 5.94
CA VAL A 28 -9.39 10.95 7.38
C VAL A 28 -9.32 12.40 7.85
N ILE A 29 -8.60 13.26 7.12
CA ILE A 29 -8.48 14.67 7.46
C ILE A 29 -9.84 15.37 7.38
N ALA A 30 -10.62 15.07 6.35
CA ALA A 30 -11.94 15.64 6.17
C ALA A 30 -12.88 15.26 7.31
N TRP A 31 -12.91 14.00 7.69
CA TRP A 31 -13.73 13.51 8.80
C TRP A 31 -13.30 14.15 10.13
N GLU A 32 -12.00 14.10 10.46
CA GLU A 32 -11.47 14.65 11.72
C GLU A 32 -11.75 16.16 11.86
N ALA A 33 -11.59 16.91 10.76
CA ALA A 33 -11.81 18.35 10.79
C ALA A 33 -13.31 18.72 10.81
N ALA A 34 -14.14 18.02 10.02
CA ALA A 34 -15.58 18.28 9.97
C ALA A 34 -16.26 17.94 11.31
N ARG A 35 -15.92 16.81 11.95
CA ARG A 35 -16.45 16.48 13.28
C ARG A 35 -16.03 17.47 14.37
N ALA A 36 -14.94 18.22 14.15
CA ALA A 36 -14.51 19.32 15.00
C ALA A 36 -15.15 20.67 14.64
N GLY A 37 -16.18 20.66 13.78
CA GLY A 37 -16.96 21.84 13.39
C GLY A 37 -16.30 22.73 12.34
N ARG A 38 -15.28 22.23 11.60
CA ARG A 38 -14.64 22.98 10.50
C ARG A 38 -15.40 22.80 9.19
N ARG A 39 -15.46 23.86 8.38
CA ARG A 39 -16.01 23.79 7.01
C ARG A 39 -14.96 23.18 6.10
N VAL A 40 -15.19 21.95 5.65
CA VAL A 40 -14.23 21.19 4.86
C VAL A 40 -14.80 20.89 3.48
N ILE A 41 -14.00 21.12 2.45
CA ILE A 41 -14.27 20.66 1.07
C ILE A 41 -13.16 19.71 0.66
N VAL A 42 -13.52 18.53 0.15
CA VAL A 42 -12.60 17.59 -0.52
C VAL A 42 -12.77 17.73 -2.02
N CYS A 43 -11.69 17.97 -2.74
CA CYS A 43 -11.66 17.98 -4.21
C CYS A 43 -10.93 16.73 -4.70
N GLU A 44 -11.67 15.77 -5.29
CA GLU A 44 -11.15 14.56 -5.90
C GLU A 44 -11.28 14.66 -7.42
N SER A 45 -10.19 14.34 -8.13
CA SER A 45 -10.14 14.40 -9.60
C SER A 45 -10.90 13.27 -10.29
N GLY A 46 -10.98 12.11 -9.64
CA GLY A 46 -11.69 10.94 -10.14
C GLY A 46 -13.20 10.99 -9.88
N ASP A 47 -13.90 9.99 -10.41
CA ASP A 47 -15.35 9.85 -10.27
C ASP A 47 -15.75 9.32 -8.89
N ASP A 48 -14.81 8.74 -8.15
CA ASP A 48 -15.03 8.17 -6.82
C ASP A 48 -13.84 8.42 -5.90
N THR A 49 -14.08 8.36 -4.60
CA THR A 49 -13.06 8.51 -3.55
C THR A 49 -12.41 7.17 -3.20
N GLY A 50 -11.40 7.20 -2.31
CA GLY A 50 -10.73 6.00 -1.79
C GLY A 50 -9.32 5.81 -2.34
N GLY A 51 -8.98 6.41 -3.47
CA GLY A 51 -7.65 6.26 -4.09
C GLY A 51 -7.34 4.79 -4.34
N MET A 52 -6.33 4.24 -3.65
CA MET A 52 -5.94 2.82 -3.80
C MET A 52 -6.86 1.81 -3.11
N LEU A 53 -7.84 2.26 -2.33
CA LEU A 53 -8.93 1.41 -1.81
C LEU A 53 -10.09 1.42 -2.79
N ARG A 54 -9.88 0.84 -3.96
CA ARG A 54 -10.80 0.92 -5.09
C ARG A 54 -11.63 -0.34 -5.22
N ARG A 55 -12.95 -0.14 -5.31
CA ARG A 55 -13.93 -1.20 -5.61
C ARG A 55 -13.86 -1.61 -7.07
N GLY A 56 -14.00 -2.91 -7.32
CA GLY A 56 -14.30 -3.49 -8.63
C GLY A 56 -15.32 -4.60 -8.50
N ARG A 57 -15.85 -5.05 -9.64
CA ARG A 57 -16.81 -6.16 -9.69
C ARG A 57 -16.26 -7.29 -10.54
N VAL A 58 -16.09 -8.46 -9.94
CA VAL A 58 -15.58 -9.68 -10.59
C VAL A 58 -16.42 -10.86 -10.14
N ALA A 59 -16.81 -11.73 -11.03
CA ALA A 59 -17.70 -12.87 -10.74
C ALA A 59 -19.02 -12.46 -10.04
N GLY A 60 -19.54 -11.27 -10.35
CA GLY A 60 -20.73 -10.74 -9.69
C GLY A 60 -20.53 -10.26 -8.23
N VAL A 61 -19.31 -10.34 -7.70
CA VAL A 61 -18.94 -9.94 -6.33
C VAL A 61 -18.08 -8.69 -6.34
N ASP A 62 -18.27 -7.83 -5.35
CA ASP A 62 -17.41 -6.67 -5.16
C ASP A 62 -16.08 -7.09 -4.53
N VAL A 63 -14.98 -6.64 -5.13
CA VAL A 63 -13.61 -6.99 -4.73
C VAL A 63 -12.69 -5.77 -4.73
N ASP A 64 -11.54 -5.89 -4.08
CA ASP A 64 -10.52 -4.85 -4.11
C ASP A 64 -9.70 -4.91 -5.39
N LEU A 65 -9.68 -3.82 -6.16
CA LEU A 65 -8.80 -3.65 -7.31
C LEU A 65 -7.44 -3.00 -6.96
N GLY A 66 -7.28 -2.58 -5.71
CA GLY A 66 -6.06 -1.97 -5.18
C GLY A 66 -5.53 -2.70 -3.95
N ALA A 67 -5.36 -1.99 -2.84
CA ALA A 67 -4.92 -2.60 -1.59
C ALA A 67 -6.04 -3.47 -1.01
N GLU A 68 -5.70 -4.72 -0.65
CA GLU A 68 -6.66 -5.73 -0.15
C GLU A 68 -6.47 -6.05 1.34
N SER A 69 -5.50 -5.44 1.97
CA SER A 69 -5.18 -5.65 3.39
C SER A 69 -4.33 -4.52 3.93
N PHE A 70 -4.29 -4.42 5.26
CA PHE A 70 -3.43 -3.47 5.97
C PHE A 70 -2.58 -4.18 7.01
N ALA A 71 -1.38 -3.64 7.27
CA ALA A 71 -0.48 -4.14 8.31
C ALA A 71 -0.96 -3.69 9.70
N ILE A 72 -0.85 -4.59 10.69
CA ILE A 72 -1.27 -4.34 12.07
C ILE A 72 -0.12 -3.88 12.98
N ARG A 73 0.95 -3.36 12.41
CA ARG A 73 2.09 -2.83 13.19
C ARG A 73 1.73 -1.59 14.03
N THR A 74 0.60 -0.96 13.73
CA THR A 74 -0.03 0.11 14.51
C THR A 74 -1.53 -0.16 14.63
N SER A 75 -2.17 0.40 15.64
CA SER A 75 -3.63 0.33 15.85
C SER A 75 -4.43 1.28 14.95
N GLY A 76 -3.76 2.16 14.18
CA GLY A 76 -4.39 3.31 13.50
C GLY A 76 -5.64 3.01 12.68
N VAL A 77 -5.72 1.85 12.00
CA VAL A 77 -6.95 1.46 11.27
C VAL A 77 -8.06 1.07 12.25
N ALA A 78 -7.73 0.27 13.28
CA ALA A 78 -8.70 -0.18 14.27
C ALA A 78 -9.25 1.02 15.08
N ASP A 79 -8.35 1.92 15.49
CA ASP A 79 -8.73 3.15 16.20
C ASP A 79 -9.62 4.03 15.34
N LEU A 80 -9.32 4.18 14.04
CA LEU A 80 -10.17 4.96 13.12
C LEU A 80 -11.56 4.33 12.99
N VAL A 81 -11.64 3.01 12.80
CA VAL A 81 -12.92 2.30 12.69
C VAL A 81 -13.76 2.48 13.96
N ALA A 82 -13.14 2.40 15.14
CA ALA A 82 -13.81 2.58 16.41
C ALA A 82 -14.24 4.04 16.64
N ASP A 83 -13.33 5.00 16.47
CA ASP A 83 -13.57 6.42 16.77
C ASP A 83 -14.60 7.07 15.82
N ALA A 84 -14.62 6.62 14.56
CA ALA A 84 -15.61 7.06 13.58
C ALA A 84 -16.89 6.18 13.59
N ALA A 85 -16.99 5.22 14.50
CA ALA A 85 -18.11 4.29 14.61
C ALA A 85 -18.49 3.67 13.25
N LEU A 86 -17.49 3.34 12.42
CA LEU A 86 -17.73 2.81 11.08
C LEU A 86 -18.38 1.42 11.17
N PRO A 87 -19.44 1.13 10.40
CA PRO A 87 -20.12 -0.16 10.41
C PRO A 87 -19.31 -1.24 9.68
N LEU A 88 -18.09 -1.49 10.14
CA LEU A 88 -17.11 -2.35 9.50
C LEU A 88 -16.59 -3.41 10.47
N GLN A 89 -16.39 -4.61 9.96
CA GLN A 89 -15.74 -5.69 10.68
C GLN A 89 -14.32 -5.89 10.15
N ILE A 90 -13.33 -5.79 11.05
CA ILE A 90 -11.94 -6.14 10.75
C ILE A 90 -11.82 -7.66 10.85
N VAL A 91 -11.26 -8.28 9.81
CA VAL A 91 -11.15 -9.74 9.70
C VAL A 91 -9.71 -10.19 9.49
N GLU A 92 -9.44 -11.41 9.95
CA GLU A 92 -8.17 -12.10 9.71
C GLU A 92 -8.18 -12.84 8.37
N PRO A 93 -7.03 -12.94 7.70
CA PRO A 93 -6.91 -13.87 6.58
C PRO A 93 -7.02 -15.31 7.08
N ARG A 94 -7.47 -16.21 6.23
CA ARG A 94 -7.50 -17.65 6.52
C ARG A 94 -6.12 -18.20 6.87
N PRO A 95 -6.04 -19.27 7.66
CA PRO A 95 -4.79 -19.75 8.26
C PRO A 95 -3.81 -20.43 7.31
N GLU A 96 -4.20 -20.74 6.08
CA GLU A 96 -3.37 -21.48 5.12
C GLU A 96 -2.07 -20.76 4.73
N GLY A 97 -2.06 -19.42 4.88
CA GLY A 97 -0.88 -18.59 4.58
C GLY A 97 -0.52 -18.55 3.11
N ALA A 98 0.58 -17.88 2.80
CA ALA A 98 1.10 -17.75 1.43
C ALA A 98 2.31 -18.68 1.20
N HIS A 99 2.60 -18.91 -0.08
CA HIS A 99 3.72 -19.73 -0.53
C HIS A 99 4.80 -18.86 -1.19
N LEU A 100 6.01 -19.38 -1.19
CA LEU A 100 7.14 -18.90 -1.97
C LEU A 100 7.35 -19.84 -3.15
N VAL A 101 7.56 -19.29 -4.32
CA VAL A 101 7.99 -20.05 -5.50
C VAL A 101 9.50 -19.96 -5.61
N LEU A 102 10.18 -21.08 -5.76
CA LEU A 102 11.61 -21.16 -6.01
C LEU A 102 11.88 -21.76 -7.38
N PRO A 103 12.99 -21.38 -8.03
CA PRO A 103 13.43 -22.06 -9.24
C PRO A 103 13.62 -23.56 -8.97
N GLY A 104 13.13 -24.38 -9.88
CA GLY A 104 13.32 -25.82 -9.92
C GLY A 104 14.15 -26.24 -11.11
N ALA A 105 14.38 -27.55 -11.27
CA ALA A 105 15.05 -28.10 -12.45
C ALA A 105 14.19 -27.95 -13.73
N PHE A 106 14.83 -27.81 -14.87
CA PHE A 106 14.18 -27.79 -16.20
C PHE A 106 13.07 -26.72 -16.34
N GLY A 107 13.28 -25.50 -15.79
CA GLY A 107 12.31 -24.42 -15.87
C GLY A 107 11.04 -24.60 -15.03
N ARG A 108 10.94 -25.71 -14.27
CA ARG A 108 9.84 -25.91 -13.31
C ARG A 108 10.03 -25.05 -12.08
N VAL A 109 8.97 -24.87 -11.33
CA VAL A 109 9.01 -24.15 -10.05
C VAL A 109 8.65 -25.08 -8.89
N ARG A 110 9.28 -24.85 -7.75
CA ARG A 110 8.94 -25.48 -6.48
C ARG A 110 8.15 -24.51 -5.64
N ARG A 111 7.04 -24.96 -5.08
CA ARG A 111 6.17 -24.20 -4.17
C ARG A 111 6.45 -24.66 -2.76
N MET A 112 6.50 -23.72 -1.83
CA MET A 112 6.67 -24.02 -0.42
C MET A 112 6.02 -22.92 0.42
N PRO A 113 5.46 -23.24 1.59
CA PRO A 113 4.97 -22.24 2.51
C PRO A 113 6.07 -21.25 2.88
N LEU A 114 5.70 -19.98 3.05
CA LEU A 114 6.61 -18.96 3.60
C LEU A 114 7.07 -19.35 5.01
N PRO A 115 8.30 -19.02 5.40
CA PRO A 115 8.77 -19.21 6.77
C PRO A 115 7.82 -18.55 7.79
N ARG A 116 7.48 -19.28 8.84
CA ARG A 116 6.46 -18.86 9.82
C ARG A 116 6.95 -17.71 10.68
N ARG A 117 8.21 -17.77 11.12
CA ARG A 117 8.83 -16.78 12.00
C ARG A 117 9.90 -15.99 11.24
N ALA A 118 9.43 -15.10 10.37
CA ALA A 118 10.31 -14.21 9.61
C ALA A 118 9.66 -12.81 9.51
N VAL A 119 10.48 -11.78 9.56
CA VAL A 119 10.08 -10.39 9.35
C VAL A 119 10.81 -9.86 8.13
N VAL A 120 10.08 -9.41 7.11
CA VAL A 120 10.64 -8.97 5.83
C VAL A 120 11.63 -10.00 5.25
N GLY A 121 11.33 -11.29 5.41
CA GLY A 121 12.19 -12.39 4.95
C GLY A 121 13.39 -12.73 5.84
N MET A 122 13.65 -11.97 6.90
CA MET A 122 14.70 -12.26 7.87
C MET A 122 14.19 -13.26 8.91
N PRO A 123 14.77 -14.46 8.99
CA PRO A 123 14.28 -15.51 9.88
C PRO A 123 14.68 -15.27 11.34
N ALA A 124 13.72 -15.41 12.25
CA ALA A 124 13.98 -15.47 13.69
C ALA A 124 14.57 -16.82 14.12
N GLU A 125 14.35 -17.86 13.32
CA GLU A 125 14.83 -19.22 13.53
C GLU A 125 15.46 -19.76 12.24
N PRO A 126 16.74 -19.41 11.96
CA PRO A 126 17.40 -19.78 10.69
C PRO A 126 17.44 -21.27 10.38
N GLU A 127 17.45 -22.14 11.41
CA GLU A 127 17.51 -23.59 11.27
C GLU A 127 16.12 -24.27 11.27
N ALA A 128 15.04 -23.50 11.37
CA ALA A 128 13.67 -24.05 11.27
C ALA A 128 13.47 -24.75 9.94
N GLY A 129 12.70 -25.85 9.96
CA GLY A 129 12.54 -26.73 8.79
C GLY A 129 11.96 -26.04 7.54
N ASP A 130 11.14 -25.00 7.70
CA ASP A 130 10.61 -24.17 6.61
C ASP A 130 11.70 -23.27 6.01
N VAL A 131 12.57 -22.68 6.83
CA VAL A 131 13.73 -21.89 6.39
C VAL A 131 14.73 -22.80 5.67
N VAL A 132 15.07 -23.97 6.25
CA VAL A 132 15.96 -24.95 5.61
C VAL A 132 15.45 -25.38 4.23
N ARG A 133 14.15 -25.57 4.08
CA ARG A 133 13.54 -25.88 2.76
C ARG A 133 13.73 -24.74 1.75
N ALA A 134 13.73 -23.48 2.20
CA ALA A 134 13.90 -22.31 1.34
C ALA A 134 15.34 -22.10 0.89
N ILE A 135 16.29 -22.13 1.82
CA ILE A 135 17.67 -21.71 1.58
C ILE A 135 18.68 -22.87 1.58
N GLY A 136 18.21 -24.08 1.89
CA GLY A 136 19.04 -25.28 1.98
C GLY A 136 19.87 -25.35 3.28
N ARG A 137 20.33 -26.55 3.65
CA ARG A 137 21.09 -26.79 4.89
C ARG A 137 22.33 -25.91 5.06
N ALA A 138 23.09 -25.70 3.98
CA ALA A 138 24.29 -24.85 4.02
C ALA A 138 23.93 -23.38 4.24
N GLY A 139 22.84 -22.88 3.61
CA GLY A 139 22.32 -21.55 3.83
C GLY A 139 21.81 -21.35 5.26
N ALA A 140 21.10 -22.33 5.79
CA ALA A 140 20.59 -22.29 7.17
C ALA A 140 21.72 -22.24 8.22
N ARG A 141 22.74 -23.05 8.05
CA ARG A 141 23.97 -23.03 8.91
C ARG A 141 24.68 -21.67 8.85
N ARG A 142 24.85 -21.11 7.63
CA ARG A 142 25.41 -19.74 7.49
C ARG A 142 24.54 -18.69 8.16
N ALA A 143 23.25 -18.80 8.00
CA ALA A 143 22.30 -17.86 8.59
C ALA A 143 22.25 -17.96 10.13
N ALA A 144 22.40 -19.14 10.70
CA ALA A 144 22.44 -19.35 12.15
C ALA A 144 23.63 -18.65 12.83
N GLN A 145 24.77 -18.53 12.12
CA GLN A 145 25.95 -17.78 12.61
C GLN A 145 25.68 -16.29 12.84
N GLU A 146 24.58 -15.76 12.34
CA GLU A 146 24.20 -14.35 12.50
C GLU A 146 24.18 -13.92 13.97
N ARG A 147 23.78 -14.79 14.88
CA ARG A 147 23.69 -14.50 16.32
C ARG A 147 25.04 -14.19 16.96
N ASP A 148 26.08 -14.76 16.40
CA ASP A 148 27.45 -14.68 16.92
C ASP A 148 28.27 -13.56 16.23
N LEU A 149 27.71 -12.93 15.19
CA LEU A 149 28.38 -11.85 14.47
C LEU A 149 28.45 -10.57 15.33
N PRO A 150 29.58 -9.83 15.30
CA PRO A 150 29.65 -8.50 15.88
C PRO A 150 28.53 -7.59 15.42
N ALA A 151 28.02 -6.75 16.31
CA ALA A 151 26.89 -5.85 16.04
C ALA A 151 27.14 -4.87 14.87
N GLY A 152 28.41 -4.52 14.61
CA GLY A 152 28.83 -3.62 13.52
C GLY A 152 28.78 -4.23 12.13
N ILE A 153 28.75 -5.58 11.99
CA ILE A 153 28.77 -6.23 10.68
C ILE A 153 27.58 -5.78 9.83
N GLY A 154 27.88 -5.34 8.60
CA GLY A 154 26.91 -4.77 7.67
C GLY A 154 26.60 -3.28 7.91
N ARG A 155 27.31 -2.60 8.84
CA ARG A 155 27.17 -1.14 9.14
C ARG A 155 28.52 -0.42 9.22
N GLU A 156 29.55 -1.01 8.64
CA GLU A 156 30.93 -0.54 8.77
C GLU A 156 31.15 0.88 8.18
N SER A 157 30.34 1.27 7.21
CA SER A 157 30.43 2.59 6.54
C SER A 157 29.87 3.75 7.35
N GLY A 158 29.21 3.52 8.48
CA GLY A 158 28.45 4.53 9.21
C GLY A 158 27.17 4.99 8.52
N VAL A 159 26.90 4.50 7.31
CA VAL A 159 25.66 4.74 6.55
C VAL A 159 24.84 3.46 6.57
N GLU A 160 23.51 3.59 6.77
CA GLU A 160 22.63 2.42 6.69
C GLU A 160 22.73 1.74 5.31
N PRO A 161 23.09 0.45 5.23
CA PRO A 161 23.22 -0.27 4.00
C PRO A 161 21.85 -0.52 3.34
N SER A 162 21.86 -0.96 2.07
CA SER A 162 20.65 -1.51 1.48
C SER A 162 20.20 -2.75 2.26
N LEU A 163 18.91 -3.05 2.21
CA LEU A 163 18.37 -4.22 2.90
C LEU A 163 18.96 -5.53 2.33
N PHE A 164 19.30 -5.57 1.04
CA PHE A 164 19.98 -6.68 0.41
C PHE A 164 21.40 -6.89 0.98
N ASP A 165 22.17 -5.82 1.08
CA ASP A 165 23.54 -5.87 1.58
C ASP A 165 23.57 -6.23 3.06
N LEU A 166 22.68 -5.65 3.86
CA LEU A 166 22.52 -5.98 5.27
C LEU A 166 22.18 -7.45 5.47
N ALA A 167 21.17 -7.96 4.74
CA ALA A 167 20.79 -9.36 4.82
C ALA A 167 21.90 -10.31 4.33
N THR A 168 22.66 -9.90 3.32
CA THR A 168 23.80 -10.68 2.80
C THR A 168 24.93 -10.73 3.82
N ALA A 169 25.32 -9.62 4.41
CA ALA A 169 26.36 -9.53 5.41
C ALA A 169 26.03 -10.35 6.66
N ARG A 170 24.79 -10.22 7.14
CA ARG A 170 24.34 -10.86 8.38
C ARG A 170 23.98 -12.35 8.19
N TYR A 171 23.08 -12.66 7.26
CA TYR A 171 22.55 -14.03 7.09
C TYR A 171 23.20 -14.80 5.93
N GLY A 172 23.86 -14.11 5.01
CA GLY A 172 24.39 -14.68 3.78
C GLY A 172 23.44 -14.56 2.59
N ARG A 173 24.01 -14.62 1.40
CA ARG A 173 23.37 -14.31 0.11
C ARG A 173 22.07 -15.09 -0.15
N ARG A 174 22.00 -16.36 0.30
CA ARG A 174 20.79 -17.18 0.08
C ARG A 174 19.56 -16.64 0.79
N VAL A 175 19.69 -16.05 1.98
CA VAL A 175 18.58 -15.40 2.67
C VAL A 175 18.18 -14.13 1.92
N ALA A 176 19.16 -13.29 1.54
CA ALA A 176 18.90 -12.09 0.78
C ALA A 176 18.14 -12.38 -0.52
N GLU A 177 18.62 -13.30 -1.35
CA GLU A 177 18.04 -13.60 -2.67
C GLU A 177 16.72 -14.37 -2.62
N ARG A 178 16.54 -15.27 -1.64
CA ARG A 178 15.41 -16.22 -1.65
C ARG A 178 14.30 -15.87 -0.69
N LEU A 179 14.56 -15.06 0.33
CA LEU A 179 13.57 -14.68 1.32
C LEU A 179 13.35 -13.16 1.35
N VAL A 180 14.39 -12.34 1.46
CA VAL A 180 14.28 -10.91 1.63
C VAL A 180 13.86 -10.20 0.33
N ASP A 181 14.61 -10.41 -0.74
CA ASP A 181 14.36 -9.72 -2.00
C ASP A 181 13.00 -10.04 -2.63
N PRO A 182 12.51 -11.29 -2.66
CA PRO A 182 11.18 -11.61 -3.16
C PRO A 182 10.06 -10.91 -2.39
N LEU A 183 10.20 -10.81 -1.07
CA LEU A 183 9.23 -10.11 -0.23
C LEU A 183 9.24 -8.60 -0.48
N CYS A 184 10.43 -8.00 -0.61
CA CYS A 184 10.56 -6.59 -0.95
C CYS A 184 9.91 -6.26 -2.28
N GLN A 185 10.18 -7.05 -3.31
CA GLN A 185 9.58 -6.85 -4.64
C GLN A 185 8.07 -7.05 -4.65
N SER A 186 7.57 -8.01 -3.85
CA SER A 186 6.14 -8.26 -3.76
C SER A 186 5.38 -7.18 -2.97
N VAL A 187 5.91 -6.77 -1.83
CA VAL A 187 5.26 -5.87 -0.88
C VAL A 187 5.51 -4.39 -1.22
N TYR A 188 6.77 -4.06 -1.56
CA TYR A 188 7.18 -2.67 -1.79
C TYR A 188 7.39 -2.35 -3.27
N SER A 189 7.20 -3.32 -4.17
CA SER A 189 7.43 -3.19 -5.62
C SER A 189 8.83 -2.64 -5.98
N GLN A 190 9.81 -2.89 -5.11
CA GLN A 190 11.20 -2.46 -5.26
C GLN A 190 12.15 -3.60 -4.87
N PRO A 191 13.32 -3.72 -5.52
CA PRO A 191 14.34 -4.67 -5.10
C PRO A 191 14.88 -4.27 -3.71
N SER A 192 15.28 -5.27 -2.93
CA SER A 192 15.84 -5.04 -1.59
C SER A 192 17.14 -4.24 -1.60
N SER A 193 17.84 -4.17 -2.75
CA SER A 193 18.99 -3.29 -2.97
C SER A 193 18.66 -1.80 -3.07
N ALA A 194 17.40 -1.45 -3.32
CA ALA A 194 16.93 -0.06 -3.42
C ALA A 194 16.26 0.45 -2.14
N VAL A 195 16.05 -0.39 -1.13
CA VAL A 195 15.36 -0.03 0.10
C VAL A 195 16.25 -0.22 1.34
N ARG A 196 15.92 0.49 2.42
CA ARG A 196 16.60 0.37 3.72
C ARG A 196 15.65 -0.22 4.76
N LEU A 197 16.20 -0.96 5.73
CA LEU A 197 15.41 -1.60 6.77
C LEU A 197 14.66 -0.58 7.63
N SER A 198 15.31 0.52 7.99
CA SER A 198 14.68 1.61 8.76
C SER A 198 13.45 2.20 8.07
N ALA A 199 13.46 2.27 6.74
CA ALA A 199 12.35 2.81 5.95
C ALA A 199 11.18 1.82 5.80
N VAL A 200 11.47 0.52 5.64
CA VAL A 200 10.42 -0.49 5.41
C VAL A 200 9.89 -1.13 6.68
N HIS A 201 10.73 -1.21 7.72
CA HIS A 201 10.36 -1.78 9.02
C HIS A 201 11.11 -1.10 10.18
N PRO A 202 10.75 0.13 10.57
CA PRO A 202 11.46 0.92 11.59
C PRO A 202 11.63 0.20 12.93
N SER A 203 10.62 -0.53 13.40
CA SER A 203 10.69 -1.27 14.66
C SER A 203 11.69 -2.43 14.64
N LEU A 204 11.84 -3.12 13.49
CA LEU A 204 12.86 -4.14 13.35
C LEU A 204 14.27 -3.53 13.32
N TRP A 205 14.42 -2.38 12.68
CA TRP A 205 15.66 -1.62 12.68
C TRP A 205 16.06 -1.21 14.10
N ALA A 206 15.15 -0.59 14.84
CA ALA A 206 15.39 -0.18 16.22
C ALA A 206 15.74 -1.37 17.15
N GLU A 207 15.06 -2.51 16.99
CA GLU A 207 15.40 -3.74 17.71
C GLU A 207 16.77 -4.30 17.33
N PHE A 208 17.14 -4.19 16.04
CA PHE A 208 18.48 -4.60 15.59
C PHE A 208 19.58 -3.68 16.19
N GLU A 209 19.38 -2.37 16.18
CA GLU A 209 20.32 -1.43 16.82
C GLU A 209 20.50 -1.72 18.30
N ARG A 210 19.41 -2.04 19.00
CA ARG A 210 19.43 -2.35 20.43
C ARG A 210 20.08 -3.70 20.76
N ARG A 211 19.84 -4.74 19.95
CA ARG A 211 20.27 -6.13 20.23
C ARG A 211 21.57 -6.51 19.56
N GLY A 212 21.98 -5.83 18.50
CA GLY A 212 23.14 -6.17 17.69
C GLY A 212 22.99 -7.43 16.80
N SER A 213 21.82 -8.09 16.84
CA SER A 213 21.50 -9.29 16.03
C SER A 213 20.13 -9.14 15.35
N LEU A 214 20.10 -9.34 14.04
CA LEU A 214 18.85 -9.36 13.25
C LEU A 214 17.98 -10.57 13.59
N THR A 215 18.59 -11.70 13.92
CA THR A 215 17.86 -12.92 14.36
C THR A 215 17.12 -12.64 15.67
N ALA A 216 17.81 -12.03 16.64
CA ALA A 216 17.21 -11.66 17.91
C ALA A 216 16.15 -10.56 17.74
N ALA A 217 16.42 -9.58 16.89
CA ALA A 217 15.45 -8.51 16.54
C ALA A 217 14.20 -9.09 15.86
N ALA A 218 14.39 -9.94 14.87
CA ALA A 218 13.28 -10.62 14.19
C ALA A 218 12.45 -11.47 15.18
N GLY A 219 13.13 -12.15 16.12
CA GLY A 219 12.46 -12.94 17.16
C GLY A 219 11.62 -12.08 18.11
N ALA A 220 12.05 -10.84 18.40
CA ALA A 220 11.32 -9.90 19.24
C ALA A 220 10.09 -9.28 18.54
N VAL A 221 10.23 -9.04 17.25
CA VAL A 221 9.18 -8.34 16.44
C VAL A 221 8.24 -9.34 15.74
N ALA A 222 8.74 -10.54 15.40
CA ALA A 222 7.91 -11.54 14.72
C ALA A 222 6.74 -11.98 15.62
N PRO A 223 5.50 -11.89 15.15
CA PRO A 223 4.37 -12.45 15.88
C PRO A 223 4.63 -13.94 16.14
N ALA A 224 4.18 -14.44 17.29
CA ALA A 224 4.21 -15.89 17.59
C ALA A 224 3.38 -16.73 16.60
N ALA A 225 2.64 -16.07 15.72
CA ALA A 225 1.68 -16.63 14.79
C ALA A 225 2.22 -16.74 13.34
N ARG A 226 1.52 -17.52 12.55
CA ARG A 226 1.76 -17.97 11.17
C ARG A 226 2.12 -16.84 10.19
N ALA A 227 2.87 -17.17 9.12
CA ALA A 227 3.09 -16.29 7.98
C ALA A 227 1.76 -15.73 7.43
N GLY A 228 1.66 -14.41 7.26
CA GLY A 228 0.43 -13.72 6.84
C GLY A 228 -0.42 -13.17 7.99
N SER A 229 -0.15 -13.52 9.26
CA SER A 229 -0.91 -13.00 10.41
C SER A 229 -0.63 -11.52 10.74
N ALA A 230 0.39 -10.91 10.11
CA ALA A 230 0.73 -9.50 10.28
C ALA A 230 -0.19 -8.52 9.51
N VAL A 231 -1.23 -9.02 8.86
CA VAL A 231 -2.19 -8.21 8.11
C VAL A 231 -3.62 -8.50 8.53
N ARG A 232 -4.50 -7.55 8.32
CA ARG A 232 -5.95 -7.67 8.45
C ARG A 232 -6.63 -7.12 7.20
N GLY A 233 -7.88 -7.48 7.00
CA GLY A 233 -8.77 -6.91 5.99
C GLY A 233 -10.06 -6.40 6.61
N ILE A 234 -10.94 -5.93 5.75
CA ILE A 234 -12.32 -5.60 6.10
C ILE A 234 -13.24 -6.66 5.50
N ASP A 235 -14.21 -7.12 6.24
CA ASP A 235 -15.25 -8.03 5.70
C ASP A 235 -15.96 -7.38 4.52
N GLY A 236 -15.97 -8.05 3.37
CA GLY A 236 -16.47 -7.51 2.10
C GLY A 236 -15.47 -6.66 1.31
N GLY A 237 -14.24 -6.47 1.78
CA GLY A 237 -13.15 -5.78 1.07
C GLY A 237 -12.72 -4.44 1.68
N MET A 238 -11.49 -4.07 1.41
CA MET A 238 -10.87 -2.83 1.93
C MET A 238 -11.52 -1.56 1.36
N TRP A 239 -12.08 -1.61 0.17
CA TRP A 239 -12.80 -0.49 -0.45
C TRP A 239 -13.93 0.05 0.47
N ARG A 240 -14.51 -0.81 1.31
CA ARG A 240 -15.56 -0.43 2.27
C ARG A 240 -15.06 0.55 3.33
N LEU A 241 -13.77 0.49 3.67
CA LEU A 241 -13.17 1.45 4.61
C LEU A 241 -13.25 2.89 4.04
N ALA A 242 -12.90 3.04 2.77
CA ALA A 242 -12.98 4.35 2.13
C ALA A 242 -14.42 4.83 1.98
N ALA A 243 -15.33 3.94 1.57
CA ALA A 243 -16.75 4.26 1.43
C ALA A 243 -17.37 4.70 2.76
N ALA A 244 -17.22 3.88 3.82
CA ALA A 244 -17.76 4.21 5.13
C ALA A 244 -17.15 5.49 5.73
N LEU A 245 -15.87 5.75 5.49
CA LEU A 245 -15.22 6.98 5.96
C LEU A 245 -15.69 8.20 5.19
N ARG A 246 -15.95 8.08 3.88
CA ARG A 246 -16.60 9.12 3.09
C ARG A 246 -17.95 9.48 3.69
N ASP A 247 -18.81 8.46 3.89
CA ASP A 247 -20.15 8.66 4.46
C ASP A 247 -20.08 9.33 5.84
N ALA A 248 -19.12 8.90 6.69
CA ALA A 248 -18.90 9.51 8.00
C ALA A 248 -18.42 10.98 7.92
N ALA A 249 -17.57 11.31 6.94
CA ALA A 249 -17.12 12.68 6.70
C ALA A 249 -18.26 13.58 6.22
N GLU A 250 -19.09 13.11 5.29
CA GLU A 250 -20.27 13.80 4.81
C GLU A 250 -21.31 14.00 5.94
N ALA A 251 -21.55 12.97 6.75
CA ALA A 251 -22.41 13.05 7.94
C ALA A 251 -21.90 14.08 8.98
N ALA A 252 -20.59 14.27 9.06
CA ALA A 252 -19.98 15.28 9.91
C ALA A 252 -19.99 16.69 9.28
N GLY A 253 -20.50 16.85 8.05
CA GLY A 253 -20.64 18.13 7.36
C GLY A 253 -19.53 18.45 6.34
N ALA A 254 -18.65 17.53 6.01
CA ALA A 254 -17.70 17.71 4.92
C ALA A 254 -18.42 17.67 3.55
N ILE A 255 -17.99 18.50 2.63
CA ILE A 255 -18.47 18.49 1.24
C ILE A 255 -17.45 17.74 0.39
N ILE A 256 -17.85 16.64 -0.22
CA ILE A 256 -16.98 15.84 -1.09
C ILE A 256 -17.38 16.07 -2.56
N ARG A 257 -16.41 16.55 -3.34
CA ARG A 257 -16.57 16.87 -4.76
C ARG A 257 -15.70 15.94 -5.59
N THR A 258 -16.33 15.03 -6.30
CA THR A 258 -15.69 14.18 -7.32
C THR A 258 -15.68 14.86 -8.68
N GLY A 259 -14.82 14.40 -9.61
CA GLY A 259 -14.62 15.09 -10.90
C GLY A 259 -14.04 16.51 -10.75
N ALA A 260 -13.51 16.86 -9.58
CA ALA A 260 -13.08 18.21 -9.20
C ALA A 260 -11.54 18.31 -9.18
N ALA A 261 -10.91 18.19 -10.35
CA ALA A 261 -9.46 18.26 -10.50
C ALA A 261 -8.95 19.68 -10.16
N VAL A 262 -8.09 19.78 -9.16
CA VAL A 262 -7.40 21.03 -8.81
C VAL A 262 -6.25 21.23 -9.79
N GLN A 263 -6.22 22.41 -10.43
CA GLN A 263 -5.25 22.78 -11.46
C GLN A 263 -4.09 23.58 -10.90
N ALA A 264 -4.33 24.42 -9.90
CA ALA A 264 -3.30 25.23 -9.28
C ALA A 264 -3.67 25.64 -7.85
N LEU A 265 -2.63 25.91 -7.06
CA LEU A 265 -2.72 26.53 -5.75
C LEU A 265 -2.03 27.89 -5.80
N ARG A 266 -2.67 28.94 -5.28
CA ARG A 266 -2.14 30.30 -5.27
C ARG A 266 -2.23 30.87 -3.85
N PRO A 267 -1.08 31.20 -3.21
CA PRO A 267 -1.13 31.97 -1.97
C PRO A 267 -1.88 33.30 -2.19
N ALA A 268 -2.71 33.68 -1.25
CA ALA A 268 -3.49 34.93 -1.28
C ALA A 268 -3.24 35.71 0.01
N ALA A 269 -3.68 36.96 0.06
CA ALA A 269 -3.52 37.81 1.25
C ALA A 269 -4.12 37.14 2.51
N TYR A 270 -5.20 36.41 2.34
CA TYR A 270 -5.84 35.63 3.39
C TYR A 270 -6.07 34.19 2.91
N GLY A 271 -5.16 33.28 3.29
CA GLY A 271 -5.26 31.85 2.97
C GLY A 271 -4.75 31.48 1.57
N VAL A 272 -5.42 30.52 0.94
CA VAL A 272 -4.99 29.92 -0.34
C VAL A 272 -6.18 29.85 -1.30
N GLU A 273 -5.94 30.23 -2.55
CA GLU A 273 -6.86 30.00 -3.66
C GLU A 273 -6.60 28.64 -4.29
N VAL A 274 -7.67 27.88 -4.48
CA VAL A 274 -7.68 26.55 -5.11
C VAL A 274 -8.40 26.69 -6.45
N VAL A 275 -7.66 26.58 -7.54
CA VAL A 275 -8.16 26.78 -8.90
C VAL A 275 -8.63 25.46 -9.47
N LEU A 276 -9.89 25.37 -9.85
CA LEU A 276 -10.51 24.27 -10.59
C LEU A 276 -10.91 24.71 -12.00
N ALA A 277 -11.45 23.81 -12.80
CA ALA A 277 -11.99 24.15 -14.10
C ALA A 277 -13.25 25.03 -13.92
N GLY A 278 -13.16 26.31 -14.32
CA GLY A 278 -14.29 27.23 -14.30
C GLY A 278 -14.60 27.93 -12.97
N GLU A 279 -13.91 27.59 -11.88
CA GLU A 279 -14.11 28.24 -10.57
C GLU A 279 -12.83 28.31 -9.75
N THR A 280 -12.81 29.19 -8.76
CA THR A 280 -11.76 29.29 -7.76
C THR A 280 -12.38 29.27 -6.37
N LEU A 281 -11.95 28.32 -5.54
CA LEU A 281 -12.31 28.22 -4.13
C LEU A 281 -11.25 28.90 -3.27
N ARG A 282 -11.62 29.26 -2.02
CA ARG A 282 -10.69 29.85 -1.04
C ARG A 282 -10.79 29.13 0.28
N ALA A 283 -9.64 28.91 0.92
CA ALA A 283 -9.59 28.35 2.26
C ALA A 283 -8.46 28.95 3.10
N GLY A 284 -8.62 28.91 4.41
CA GLY A 284 -7.55 29.26 5.35
C GLY A 284 -6.38 28.31 5.24
N HIS A 285 -6.68 27.03 5.05
CA HIS A 285 -5.69 25.97 4.89
C HIS A 285 -6.03 25.05 3.72
N VAL A 286 -5.00 24.57 3.01
CA VAL A 286 -5.13 23.56 1.94
C VAL A 286 -4.26 22.37 2.26
N VAL A 287 -4.82 21.16 2.16
CA VAL A 287 -4.07 19.93 2.33
C VAL A 287 -3.93 19.24 0.98
N VAL A 288 -2.70 19.04 0.51
CA VAL A 288 -2.39 18.24 -0.69
C VAL A 288 -2.17 16.80 -0.25
N ALA A 289 -3.17 15.95 -0.50
CA ALA A 289 -3.21 14.53 -0.16
C ALA A 289 -3.15 13.62 -1.41
N THR A 290 -2.53 14.10 -2.48
CA THR A 290 -2.37 13.43 -3.77
C THR A 290 -1.07 12.62 -3.84
N GLY A 291 -0.90 11.85 -4.92
CA GLY A 291 0.37 11.22 -5.27
C GLY A 291 1.49 12.25 -5.57
N PRO A 292 2.77 11.80 -5.57
CA PRO A 292 3.92 12.70 -5.66
C PRO A 292 3.96 13.52 -6.95
N ALA A 293 3.54 12.97 -8.08
CA ALA A 293 3.52 13.69 -9.36
C ALA A 293 2.56 14.89 -9.32
N ALA A 294 1.31 14.67 -8.87
CA ALA A 294 0.31 15.73 -8.75
C ALA A 294 0.70 16.74 -7.66
N ALA A 295 1.22 16.27 -6.52
CA ALA A 295 1.72 17.15 -5.46
C ALA A 295 2.86 18.04 -5.96
N GLY A 296 3.82 17.47 -6.69
CA GLY A 296 4.95 18.21 -7.29
C GLY A 296 4.49 19.28 -8.28
N ALA A 297 3.52 18.95 -9.13
CA ALA A 297 2.96 19.91 -10.09
C ALA A 297 2.24 21.07 -9.37
N LEU A 298 1.42 20.78 -8.37
CA LEU A 298 0.66 21.79 -7.61
C LEU A 298 1.59 22.71 -6.79
N LEU A 299 2.67 22.16 -6.23
CA LEU A 299 3.62 22.89 -5.40
C LEU A 299 4.80 23.48 -6.22
N ARG A 300 4.87 23.20 -7.52
CA ARG A 300 5.96 23.61 -8.41
C ARG A 300 7.33 23.19 -7.88
N VAL A 301 7.43 21.91 -7.47
CA VAL A 301 8.70 21.36 -7.01
C VAL A 301 9.61 21.13 -8.21
N ASP A 302 10.78 21.76 -8.24
CA ASP A 302 11.71 21.68 -9.36
C ASP A 302 12.35 20.29 -9.54
N ALA A 303 12.31 19.44 -8.52
CA ALA A 303 12.79 18.08 -8.58
C ALA A 303 11.75 17.15 -9.22
N ALA A 304 12.17 16.28 -10.14
CA ALA A 304 11.30 15.25 -10.69
C ALA A 304 10.69 14.41 -9.56
N ALA A 305 9.37 14.27 -9.58
CA ALA A 305 8.68 13.42 -8.62
C ALA A 305 9.25 12.00 -8.70
N PRO A 306 9.55 11.35 -7.56
CA PRO A 306 10.00 9.97 -7.57
C PRO A 306 8.90 9.13 -8.19
N VAL A 307 9.17 8.53 -9.32
CA VAL A 307 8.26 7.57 -9.94
C VAL A 307 8.18 6.39 -8.98
N GLY A 308 7.08 6.28 -8.26
CA GLY A 308 6.73 5.06 -7.55
C GLY A 308 6.64 3.93 -8.56
N GLY A 309 7.01 2.71 -8.17
CA GLY A 309 6.89 1.58 -9.09
C GLY A 309 5.46 1.47 -9.61
N ALA A 310 5.28 1.51 -10.93
CA ALA A 310 4.01 1.21 -11.54
C ALA A 310 3.61 -0.23 -11.17
N VAL A 311 2.36 -0.41 -10.75
CA VAL A 311 1.82 -1.73 -10.42
C VAL A 311 0.68 -2.04 -11.37
N ARG A 312 0.82 -3.14 -12.11
CA ARG A 312 -0.24 -3.71 -12.93
C ARG A 312 -0.79 -4.95 -12.23
N LEU A 313 -2.09 -4.93 -12.00
CA LEU A 313 -2.83 -6.04 -11.42
C LEU A 313 -3.78 -6.60 -12.48
N VAL A 314 -3.80 -7.91 -12.63
CA VAL A 314 -4.77 -8.62 -13.44
C VAL A 314 -5.60 -9.49 -12.50
N THR A 315 -6.85 -9.12 -12.32
CA THR A 315 -7.84 -9.88 -11.53
C THR A 315 -8.63 -10.75 -12.47
N ALA A 316 -8.63 -12.05 -12.23
CA ALA A 316 -9.29 -13.03 -13.06
C ALA A 316 -10.42 -13.73 -12.32
N GLU A 317 -11.55 -13.90 -13.00
CA GLU A 317 -12.58 -14.85 -12.64
C GLU A 317 -12.22 -16.22 -13.22
N VAL A 318 -12.09 -17.23 -12.36
CA VAL A 318 -11.70 -18.59 -12.76
C VAL A 318 -12.71 -19.59 -12.24
N VAL A 319 -13.33 -20.35 -13.14
CA VAL A 319 -14.28 -21.41 -12.77
C VAL A 319 -13.60 -22.76 -12.91
N SER A 320 -13.14 -23.32 -11.78
CA SER A 320 -12.36 -24.56 -11.82
C SER A 320 -12.33 -25.28 -10.47
N ARG A 321 -12.77 -26.53 -10.44
CA ARG A 321 -12.66 -27.41 -9.26
C ARG A 321 -11.20 -27.63 -8.80
N ALA A 322 -10.23 -27.43 -9.70
CA ALA A 322 -8.82 -27.61 -9.36
C ALA A 322 -8.29 -26.58 -8.36
N LEU A 323 -8.99 -25.45 -8.16
CA LEU A 323 -8.66 -24.42 -7.19
C LEU A 323 -9.38 -24.58 -5.84
N ASP A 324 -10.42 -25.41 -5.75
CA ASP A 324 -11.15 -25.65 -4.49
C ASP A 324 -10.23 -26.12 -3.35
N ALA A 325 -9.21 -26.91 -3.69
CA ALA A 325 -8.20 -27.40 -2.74
C ALA A 325 -7.22 -26.33 -2.25
N ARG A 326 -7.30 -25.10 -2.75
CA ARG A 326 -6.42 -23.96 -2.40
C ARG A 326 -4.92 -24.33 -2.44
N PRO A 327 -4.41 -24.81 -3.56
CA PRO A 327 -3.11 -25.49 -3.66
C PRO A 327 -1.89 -24.66 -3.20
N VAL A 328 -2.07 -23.34 -3.09
CA VAL A 328 -1.03 -22.40 -2.62
C VAL A 328 -1.55 -21.47 -1.52
N GLY A 329 -2.59 -21.91 -0.79
CA GLY A 329 -3.19 -21.12 0.28
C GLY A 329 -3.66 -19.75 -0.22
N SER A 330 -3.34 -18.70 0.53
CA SER A 330 -3.74 -17.33 0.20
C SER A 330 -3.03 -16.73 -1.01
N GLY A 331 -1.99 -17.39 -1.56
CA GLY A 331 -1.28 -16.93 -2.74
C GLY A 331 0.19 -17.30 -2.78
N VAL A 332 0.91 -16.68 -3.73
CA VAL A 332 2.34 -16.96 -3.98
C VAL A 332 3.13 -15.68 -4.15
N ILE A 333 4.35 -15.70 -3.64
CA ILE A 333 5.40 -14.72 -3.94
C ILE A 333 6.38 -15.36 -4.91
N VAL A 334 6.71 -14.65 -5.99
CA VAL A 334 7.52 -15.16 -7.10
C VAL A 334 8.79 -14.32 -7.25
N PRO A 335 9.96 -14.83 -6.80
CA PRO A 335 11.23 -14.13 -6.99
C PRO A 335 11.57 -14.00 -8.47
N PRO A 336 12.40 -13.01 -8.88
CA PRO A 336 12.84 -12.85 -10.26
C PRO A 336 13.47 -14.11 -10.85
N ALA A 337 14.27 -14.82 -10.06
CA ALA A 337 14.95 -16.06 -10.46
C ALA A 337 13.98 -17.20 -10.83
N ALA A 338 12.72 -17.14 -10.41
CA ALA A 338 11.70 -18.12 -10.78
C ALA A 338 11.02 -17.79 -12.13
N GLY A 339 11.34 -16.64 -12.73
CA GLY A 339 10.81 -16.21 -14.02
C GLY A 339 9.29 -15.99 -14.04
N GLY A 340 8.75 -15.87 -15.24
CA GLY A 340 7.32 -15.65 -15.49
C GLY A 340 6.86 -14.20 -15.38
N PRO A 341 5.67 -13.89 -15.91
CA PRO A 341 5.15 -12.53 -15.99
C PRO A 341 4.63 -12.00 -14.64
N ALA A 342 4.24 -12.89 -13.70
CA ALA A 342 3.75 -12.48 -12.39
C ALA A 342 4.87 -12.47 -11.34
N LYS A 343 4.91 -11.45 -10.47
CA LYS A 343 5.73 -11.39 -9.24
C LYS A 343 4.98 -11.87 -8.00
N ALA A 344 3.65 -11.91 -8.05
CA ALA A 344 2.80 -12.42 -6.98
C ALA A 344 1.45 -12.87 -7.54
N LEU A 345 0.81 -13.79 -6.81
CA LEU A 345 -0.57 -14.20 -6.99
C LEU A 345 -1.27 -14.11 -5.63
N THR A 346 -2.44 -13.52 -5.58
CA THR A 346 -3.38 -13.65 -4.46
C THR A 346 -4.56 -14.51 -4.91
N HIS A 347 -4.90 -15.55 -4.14
CA HIS A 347 -6.12 -16.30 -4.27
C HIS A 347 -7.13 -15.71 -3.29
N VAL A 348 -8.00 -14.82 -3.76
CA VAL A 348 -8.79 -13.92 -2.91
C VAL A 348 -9.73 -14.69 -1.98
N ASP A 349 -10.48 -15.64 -2.52
CA ASP A 349 -11.41 -16.48 -1.75
C ASP A 349 -10.71 -17.57 -0.90
N ALA A 350 -9.46 -17.91 -1.21
CA ALA A 350 -8.64 -18.70 -0.32
C ALA A 350 -8.05 -17.88 0.83
N LYS A 351 -7.89 -16.57 0.64
CA LYS A 351 -7.38 -15.64 1.66
C LYS A 351 -8.48 -15.12 2.57
N TRP A 352 -9.63 -14.75 2.01
CA TRP A 352 -10.71 -14.09 2.70
C TRP A 352 -11.99 -14.93 2.75
N GLU A 353 -12.47 -15.20 3.96
CA GLU A 353 -13.69 -15.97 4.20
C GLU A 353 -14.92 -15.33 3.56
N TRP A 354 -15.03 -14.00 3.62
CA TRP A 354 -16.14 -13.26 3.04
C TRP A 354 -16.23 -13.45 1.51
N ALA A 355 -15.09 -13.50 0.84
CA ALA A 355 -15.05 -13.71 -0.61
C ALA A 355 -15.49 -15.14 -0.96
N ALA A 356 -15.06 -16.13 -0.19
CA ALA A 356 -15.47 -17.51 -0.39
C ALA A 356 -16.97 -17.72 -0.17
N ARG A 357 -17.58 -16.97 0.77
CA ARG A 357 -19.05 -17.05 1.01
C ARG A 357 -19.85 -16.37 -0.10
N ALA A 358 -19.28 -15.36 -0.75
CA ALA A 358 -19.98 -14.57 -1.75
C ALA A 358 -19.93 -15.18 -3.17
N LEU A 359 -18.91 -15.98 -3.46
CA LEU A 359 -18.69 -16.56 -4.78
C LEU A 359 -19.51 -17.83 -5.02
N PRO A 360 -19.95 -18.09 -6.27
CA PRO A 360 -20.54 -19.36 -6.64
C PRO A 360 -19.58 -20.54 -6.45
N VAL A 361 -20.13 -21.74 -6.35
CA VAL A 361 -19.34 -22.97 -6.20
C VAL A 361 -18.37 -23.13 -7.38
N HIS A 362 -17.12 -23.51 -7.10
CA HIS A 362 -16.01 -23.67 -8.04
C HIS A 362 -15.60 -22.36 -8.76
N THR A 363 -16.14 -21.22 -8.35
CA THR A 363 -15.74 -19.91 -8.87
C THR A 363 -14.73 -19.27 -7.92
N HIS A 364 -13.64 -18.80 -8.48
CA HIS A 364 -12.52 -18.22 -7.75
C HIS A 364 -12.16 -16.86 -8.32
N VAL A 365 -11.75 -15.96 -7.44
CA VAL A 365 -11.11 -14.70 -7.81
C VAL A 365 -9.63 -14.81 -7.52
N VAL A 366 -8.81 -14.71 -8.55
CA VAL A 366 -7.36 -14.69 -8.43
C VAL A 366 -6.81 -13.38 -8.95
N ARG A 367 -5.83 -12.82 -8.26
CA ARG A 367 -5.20 -11.57 -8.65
C ARG A 367 -3.71 -11.78 -8.86
N LEU A 368 -3.26 -11.49 -10.08
CA LEU A 368 -1.85 -11.56 -10.49
C LEU A 368 -1.27 -10.14 -10.46
N SER A 369 -0.16 -9.95 -9.77
CA SER A 369 0.64 -8.72 -9.85
C SER A 369 1.73 -8.93 -10.90
N ALA A 370 1.70 -8.15 -11.97
CA ALA A 370 2.71 -8.24 -13.02
C ALA A 370 4.09 -7.86 -12.47
N ARG A 371 5.12 -8.51 -12.98
CA ARG A 371 6.52 -8.22 -12.63
C ARG A 371 6.96 -6.89 -13.21
N ASP A 372 6.56 -6.64 -14.44
CA ASP A 372 6.70 -5.39 -15.14
C ASP A 372 5.30 -4.92 -15.55
N ALA A 373 4.99 -3.66 -15.29
CA ALA A 373 3.67 -3.11 -15.57
C ALA A 373 3.39 -3.02 -17.08
N ASP A 374 4.42 -2.91 -17.90
CA ASP A 374 4.31 -2.72 -19.33
C ASP A 374 4.60 -4.00 -20.13
N ALA A 375 5.14 -5.05 -19.50
CA ALA A 375 5.42 -6.29 -20.17
C ALA A 375 4.15 -7.12 -20.45
N PRO A 376 4.05 -7.77 -21.64
CA PRO A 376 2.96 -8.68 -21.95
C PRO A 376 3.05 -9.98 -21.11
N GLY A 377 2.02 -10.81 -21.22
CA GLY A 377 2.03 -12.17 -20.64
C GLY A 377 0.94 -12.46 -19.61
N LEU A 378 0.08 -11.47 -19.33
CA LEU A 378 -1.13 -11.64 -18.51
C LEU A 378 -2.37 -11.04 -19.22
N ASP A 379 -2.31 -10.87 -20.52
CA ASP A 379 -3.30 -10.11 -21.32
C ASP A 379 -4.44 -10.97 -21.87
N THR A 380 -4.29 -12.27 -21.81
CA THR A 380 -5.28 -13.20 -22.36
C THR A 380 -5.63 -14.32 -21.39
N PRO A 381 -6.84 -14.92 -21.47
CA PRO A 381 -7.21 -16.09 -20.68
C PRO A 381 -6.19 -17.25 -20.80
N ALA A 382 -5.60 -17.45 -21.98
CA ALA A 382 -4.60 -18.50 -22.21
C ALA A 382 -3.29 -18.23 -21.44
N ALA A 383 -2.81 -16.99 -21.46
CA ALA A 383 -1.62 -16.57 -20.72
C ALA A 383 -1.84 -16.67 -19.21
N VAL A 384 -2.96 -16.17 -18.71
CA VAL A 384 -3.34 -16.26 -17.29
C VAL A 384 -3.49 -17.71 -16.84
N ALA A 385 -4.17 -18.57 -17.61
CA ALA A 385 -4.29 -19.99 -17.30
C ALA A 385 -2.92 -20.69 -17.29
N GLY A 386 -2.00 -20.32 -18.19
CA GLY A 386 -0.61 -20.79 -18.20
C GLY A 386 0.13 -20.41 -16.93
N GLU A 387 0.04 -19.16 -16.52
CA GLU A 387 0.69 -18.69 -15.31
C GLU A 387 0.06 -19.28 -14.04
N LEU A 388 -1.26 -19.42 -13.98
CA LEU A 388 -1.94 -20.11 -12.88
C LEU A 388 -1.48 -21.56 -12.73
N ARG A 389 -1.37 -22.32 -13.84
CA ARG A 389 -0.81 -23.69 -13.83
C ARG A 389 0.61 -23.70 -13.27
N ARG A 390 1.43 -22.75 -13.75
CA ARG A 390 2.83 -22.63 -13.30
C ARG A 390 2.91 -22.35 -11.81
N LEU A 391 2.11 -21.40 -11.30
CA LEU A 391 2.19 -20.95 -9.92
C LEU A 391 1.47 -21.88 -8.93
N THR A 392 0.33 -22.45 -9.30
CA THR A 392 -0.49 -23.26 -8.40
C THR A 392 -0.24 -24.76 -8.53
N GLY A 393 0.17 -25.22 -9.71
CA GLY A 393 0.23 -26.65 -10.06
C GLY A 393 -1.13 -27.25 -10.42
N ALA A 394 -2.20 -26.47 -10.28
CA ALA A 394 -3.56 -26.89 -10.64
C ALA A 394 -3.74 -26.97 -12.16
N ARG A 395 -4.58 -27.85 -12.63
CA ARG A 395 -4.92 -28.00 -14.06
C ARG A 395 -5.95 -26.96 -14.45
N ILE A 396 -5.52 -25.81 -14.93
CA ILE A 396 -6.37 -24.70 -15.39
C ILE A 396 -6.30 -24.61 -16.90
N ARG A 397 -7.44 -24.65 -17.58
CA ARG A 397 -7.54 -24.48 -19.04
C ARG A 397 -7.82 -23.01 -19.35
N PRO A 398 -7.50 -22.54 -20.58
CA PRO A 398 -7.91 -21.19 -21.00
C PRO A 398 -9.42 -20.92 -20.85
N ALA A 399 -10.25 -21.91 -21.14
CA ALA A 399 -11.71 -21.83 -21.00
C ALA A 399 -12.20 -21.75 -19.54
N ASP A 400 -11.36 -22.06 -18.55
CA ASP A 400 -11.71 -21.90 -17.15
C ASP A 400 -11.55 -20.45 -16.67
N VAL A 401 -10.86 -19.60 -17.44
CA VAL A 401 -10.70 -18.15 -17.16
C VAL A 401 -11.79 -17.38 -17.91
N TRP A 402 -12.79 -16.92 -17.17
CA TRP A 402 -14.02 -16.36 -17.75
C TRP A 402 -13.93 -14.85 -18.00
N ALA A 403 -13.25 -14.14 -17.10
CA ALA A 403 -13.09 -12.70 -17.23
C ALA A 403 -11.74 -12.24 -16.68
N LEU A 404 -11.24 -11.15 -17.24
CA LEU A 404 -10.03 -10.45 -16.79
C LEU A 404 -10.36 -8.98 -16.58
N THR A 405 -9.94 -8.44 -15.42
CA THR A 405 -9.99 -7.01 -15.12
C THR A 405 -8.57 -6.53 -14.86
N GLU A 406 -8.10 -5.62 -15.71
CA GLU A 406 -6.79 -4.98 -15.51
C GLU A 406 -6.93 -3.69 -14.70
N THR A 407 -6.02 -3.48 -13.79
CA THR A 407 -5.89 -2.22 -13.04
C THR A 407 -4.43 -1.80 -13.02
N ARG A 408 -4.18 -0.54 -13.37
CA ARG A 408 -2.85 0.07 -13.32
C ARG A 408 -2.81 1.18 -12.28
N TRP A 409 -1.74 1.17 -11.49
CA TRP A 409 -1.45 2.17 -10.49
C TRP A 409 -0.07 2.75 -10.79
N THR A 410 0.01 4.03 -11.09
CA THR A 410 1.26 4.69 -11.45
C THR A 410 2.09 5.09 -10.22
N ASP A 411 1.44 5.37 -9.11
CA ASP A 411 2.06 5.82 -7.84
C ASP A 411 1.71 4.90 -6.67
N ALA A 412 1.62 3.60 -6.93
CA ALA A 412 1.11 2.61 -5.98
C ALA A 412 1.95 2.50 -4.70
N VAL A 413 3.25 2.68 -4.81
CA VAL A 413 4.19 2.53 -3.70
C VAL A 413 5.12 3.74 -3.68
N THR A 414 5.08 4.47 -2.58
CA THR A 414 6.04 5.56 -2.36
C THR A 414 7.44 4.96 -2.28
N SER A 415 8.33 5.44 -3.11
CA SER A 415 9.72 4.99 -3.11
C SER A 415 10.39 5.27 -1.76
N ALA A 416 11.03 4.26 -1.19
CA ALA A 416 11.90 4.39 -0.01
C ALA A 416 13.35 4.75 -0.39
N SER A 417 13.59 5.18 -1.64
CA SER A 417 14.91 5.54 -2.15
C SER A 417 15.41 6.87 -1.59
N ALA A 418 16.72 7.10 -1.70
CA ALA A 418 17.34 8.38 -1.35
C ALA A 418 16.77 9.53 -2.19
N ALA A 419 16.48 9.29 -3.48
CA ALA A 419 15.86 10.27 -4.37
C ALA A 419 14.46 10.66 -3.88
N ALA A 420 13.66 9.70 -3.43
CA ALA A 420 12.36 9.99 -2.86
C ALA A 420 12.44 10.77 -1.54
N ALA A 421 13.46 10.50 -0.72
CA ALA A 421 13.70 11.28 0.49
C ALA A 421 14.09 12.73 0.17
N ALA A 422 14.99 12.92 -0.80
CA ALA A 422 15.39 14.25 -1.29
C ALA A 422 14.20 15.03 -1.86
N TRP A 423 13.37 14.36 -2.68
CA TRP A 423 12.16 14.97 -3.21
C TRP A 423 11.18 15.41 -2.09
N ARG A 424 10.96 14.58 -1.09
CA ARG A 424 10.10 14.95 0.05
C ARG A 424 10.63 16.17 0.79
N THR A 425 11.94 16.28 0.95
CA THR A 425 12.58 17.47 1.53
C THR A 425 12.34 18.71 0.67
N ALA A 426 12.56 18.61 -0.64
CA ALA A 426 12.29 19.69 -1.59
C ALA A 426 10.81 20.08 -1.61
N ALA A 427 9.91 19.11 -1.62
CA ALA A 427 8.46 19.36 -1.60
C ALA A 427 8.03 20.11 -0.32
N ARG A 428 8.56 19.72 0.85
CA ARG A 428 8.29 20.43 2.11
C ARG A 428 8.82 21.86 2.07
N ALA A 429 10.03 22.07 1.53
CA ALA A 429 10.63 23.40 1.41
C ALA A 429 9.87 24.29 0.42
N ALA A 430 9.31 23.72 -0.66
CA ALA A 430 8.52 24.43 -1.65
C ALA A 430 7.08 24.71 -1.19
N THR A 431 6.63 24.14 -0.05
CA THR A 431 5.25 24.28 0.43
C THR A 431 5.04 25.65 1.07
N PRO A 432 4.20 26.54 0.49
CA PRO A 432 3.91 27.84 1.06
C PRO A 432 3.13 27.76 2.37
N ALA A 433 3.14 28.86 3.13
CA ALA A 433 2.31 28.98 4.32
C ALA A 433 0.82 28.76 3.99
N GLY A 434 0.09 28.06 4.86
CA GLY A 434 -1.30 27.70 4.65
C GLY A 434 -1.53 26.45 3.80
N ILE A 435 -0.47 25.88 3.19
CA ILE A 435 -0.55 24.61 2.46
C ILE A 435 0.16 23.51 3.26
N HIS A 436 -0.37 22.30 3.23
CA HIS A 436 0.12 21.15 3.99
C HIS A 436 0.18 19.92 3.10
N LEU A 437 1.11 19.02 3.36
CA LEU A 437 1.26 17.76 2.64
C LEU A 437 0.75 16.59 3.48
N ALA A 438 0.00 15.69 2.89
CA ALA A 438 -0.49 14.48 3.53
C ALA A 438 -0.39 13.25 2.62
N GLY A 439 -0.75 12.10 3.17
CA GLY A 439 -0.80 10.83 2.44
C GLY A 439 0.53 10.11 2.34
N ALA A 440 0.56 9.07 1.50
CA ALA A 440 1.71 8.20 1.35
C ALA A 440 2.97 8.94 0.88
N THR A 441 2.81 10.05 0.17
CA THR A 441 3.89 10.92 -0.31
C THR A 441 4.83 11.37 0.81
N VAL A 442 4.29 11.64 1.99
CA VAL A 442 5.06 12.12 3.16
C VAL A 442 5.08 11.14 4.33
N ALA A 443 4.02 10.36 4.54
CA ALA A 443 3.90 9.41 5.64
C ALA A 443 4.55 8.05 5.35
N GLY A 444 4.85 7.77 4.08
CA GLY A 444 5.27 6.45 3.63
C GLY A 444 4.09 5.55 3.27
N THR A 445 4.40 4.39 2.68
CA THR A 445 3.41 3.46 2.14
C THR A 445 2.65 2.70 3.23
N GLY A 446 1.34 2.55 3.02
CA GLY A 446 0.44 1.70 3.79
C GLY A 446 -0.36 2.43 4.86
N LEU A 447 -1.56 1.91 5.12
CA LEU A 447 -2.54 2.53 6.03
C LEU A 447 -2.01 2.71 7.45
N ALA A 448 -1.15 1.78 7.90
CA ALA A 448 -0.51 1.85 9.22
C ALA A 448 0.40 3.09 9.42
N SER A 449 0.84 3.74 8.34
CA SER A 449 1.60 5.01 8.40
C SER A 449 0.70 6.19 8.04
N VAL A 450 -0.11 6.03 7.01
CA VAL A 450 -0.92 7.13 6.43
C VAL A 450 -2.00 7.61 7.40
N ILE A 451 -2.72 6.70 8.05
CA ILE A 451 -3.84 7.07 8.94
C ILE A 451 -3.35 7.84 10.19
N PRO A 452 -2.36 7.38 10.96
CA PRO A 452 -1.85 8.15 12.10
C PRO A 452 -1.37 9.55 11.71
N HIS A 453 -0.60 9.66 10.62
CA HIS A 453 -0.11 10.94 10.12
C HIS A 453 -1.27 11.89 9.71
N ALA A 454 -2.28 11.38 9.02
CA ALA A 454 -3.43 12.17 8.60
C ALA A 454 -4.24 12.68 9.82
N ARG A 455 -4.41 11.85 10.84
CA ARG A 455 -5.07 12.22 12.10
C ARG A 455 -4.29 13.28 12.89
N GLU A 456 -2.96 13.16 12.93
CA GLU A 456 -2.10 14.14 13.59
C GLU A 456 -2.20 15.51 12.89
N LEU A 457 -2.03 15.54 11.57
CA LEU A 457 -2.17 16.76 10.78
C LEU A 457 -3.56 17.39 10.94
N ALA A 458 -4.62 16.61 10.95
CA ALA A 458 -5.98 17.12 11.14
C ALA A 458 -6.12 17.81 12.51
N ARG A 459 -5.59 17.23 13.61
CA ARG A 459 -5.61 17.85 14.95
C ARG A 459 -4.85 19.18 14.96
N GLU A 460 -3.67 19.23 14.31
CA GLU A 460 -2.91 20.47 14.21
C GLU A 460 -3.70 21.57 13.46
N LEU A 461 -4.36 21.21 12.35
CA LEU A 461 -5.15 22.15 11.57
C LEU A 461 -6.37 22.65 12.35
N VAL A 462 -7.08 21.77 13.06
CA VAL A 462 -8.21 22.14 13.92
C VAL A 462 -7.76 23.09 15.01
N ALA A 463 -6.61 22.87 15.66
CA ALA A 463 -6.09 23.77 16.69
C ALA A 463 -5.75 25.16 16.14
N ARG A 464 -5.13 25.24 14.95
CA ARG A 464 -4.78 26.51 14.29
C ARG A 464 -5.99 27.33 13.86
N THR A 465 -7.04 26.68 13.35
CA THR A 465 -8.26 27.34 12.93
C THR A 465 -9.15 27.78 14.10
N SER A 466 -8.87 27.33 15.34
CA SER A 466 -9.60 27.73 16.55
C SER A 466 -9.18 29.09 17.11
N HIS A 467 -8.04 29.63 16.66
CA HIS A 467 -7.56 30.96 17.02
C HIS A 467 -7.67 31.84 15.78
N PRO A 468 -8.68 32.75 15.66
CA PRO A 468 -8.64 33.78 14.65
C PRO A 468 -7.35 34.57 14.88
N ALA A 469 -6.56 34.75 13.81
CA ALA A 469 -5.41 35.62 13.88
C ALA A 469 -5.88 36.98 14.44
N THR A 470 -5.48 37.26 15.66
CA THR A 470 -5.57 38.62 16.19
C THR A 470 -4.73 39.50 15.30
N ALA A 471 -5.42 40.42 14.62
CA ALA A 471 -4.88 41.36 13.65
C ALA A 471 -3.79 42.25 14.26
#